data_a5fd38bab3f6e0701fc19b121978995a
#
_entry.id   a5fd38bab3f6e0701fc19b121978995a
#
_cell.length_a   1.000
_cell.length_b   1.000
_cell.length_c   1.000
_cell.angle_alpha   90.00
_cell.angle_beta   90.00
_cell.angle_gamma   90.00
#
_symmetry.space_group_name_H-M   'P 1'
#
loop_
_entity.id
_entity.type
_entity.pdbx_description
1 polymer ?
#
loop_
_entity_poly.entity_id
_entity_poly.type
_entity_poly.pdbx_seq_one_letter_code
_entity_poly.pdbx_strand_id
1 'polypeptide(L)'
;MTGVQTCALPISGLDDDEVTQLLRKSTEIAKSAVVSNDKYKKVRVAASIGPYGAALGDGSEYRGNYQVTNEYLREFHARRIEVLAQTKPDLFAVETIPSASEAKIIQELLDQSEIPYWISFSCKDSKNISEGDSFAKAVSSLKLSNNLLAVGINCTNPNYVEDLLQSVSDFKENQKIDLVVYPNLGKNWDANTKTWLGHSIDFNIKIPLWKDLGATYIGGCCGVGQKELAQLKVE
;
A
#
# COMPACT_ATOMS: atom_id res chain seq x y z
N MET A 1 -9.97 7.47 1.10
CA MET A 1 -9.62 6.22 1.80
C MET A 1 -8.93 6.58 3.11
N THR A 2 -9.51 6.24 4.23
CA THR A 2 -8.87 6.35 5.54
C THR A 2 -8.30 4.99 5.87
N GLY A 3 -7.02 4.76 5.51
CA GLY A 3 -6.33 3.54 5.88
C GLY A 3 -5.97 3.58 7.36
N VAL A 4 -6.60 2.76 8.17
CA VAL A 4 -6.11 2.47 9.51
C VAL A 4 -4.99 1.45 9.33
N GLN A 5 -3.74 1.86 9.56
CA GLN A 5 -2.61 0.93 9.55
C GLN A 5 -2.74 -0.04 10.72
N THR A 6 -3.04 -1.28 10.42
CA THR A 6 -3.19 -2.37 11.41
C THR A 6 -1.89 -3.16 11.63
N CYS A 7 -0.76 -2.64 11.17
CA CYS A 7 0.49 -3.40 11.05
C CYS A 7 1.28 -3.62 12.34
N ALA A 8 1.02 -2.87 13.41
CA ALA A 8 1.89 -2.83 14.60
C ALA A 8 1.42 -3.69 15.78
N LEU A 9 0.36 -4.46 15.63
CA LEU A 9 -0.34 -5.07 16.77
C LEU A 9 0.41 -6.19 17.52
N PRO A 10 1.19 -7.09 16.89
CA PRO A 10 1.89 -8.15 17.63
C PRO A 10 2.98 -7.67 18.59
N ILE A 11 3.47 -6.43 18.40
CA ILE A 11 4.59 -5.86 19.18
C ILE A 11 4.13 -5.09 20.41
N SER A 12 2.84 -4.75 20.49
CA SER A 12 2.28 -3.90 21.54
C SER A 12 1.97 -4.64 22.85
N GLY A 13 2.36 -5.92 22.97
CA GLY A 13 2.08 -6.74 24.15
C GLY A 13 0.62 -7.24 24.24
N LEU A 14 -0.12 -7.15 23.14
CA LEU A 14 -1.47 -7.69 23.02
C LEU A 14 -1.43 -9.21 22.80
N ASP A 15 -2.42 -9.90 23.31
CA ASP A 15 -2.60 -11.32 23.01
C ASP A 15 -3.21 -11.54 21.61
N ASP A 16 -3.24 -12.77 21.17
CA ASP A 16 -3.73 -13.18 19.85
C ASP A 16 -5.20 -12.85 19.59
N ASP A 17 -6.03 -12.91 20.62
CA ASP A 17 -7.46 -12.60 20.52
C ASP A 17 -7.67 -11.08 20.39
N GLU A 18 -6.94 -10.31 21.16
CA GLU A 18 -6.94 -8.85 21.08
C GLU A 18 -6.49 -8.36 19.70
N VAL A 19 -5.40 -8.93 19.16
CA VAL A 19 -4.92 -8.64 17.79
C VAL A 19 -5.99 -8.98 16.76
N THR A 20 -6.60 -10.14 16.85
CA THR A 20 -7.67 -10.59 15.95
C THR A 20 -8.87 -9.63 15.98
N GLN A 21 -9.31 -9.22 17.16
CA GLN A 21 -10.42 -8.27 17.33
C GLN A 21 -10.09 -6.90 16.74
N LEU A 22 -8.88 -6.38 16.93
CA LEU A 22 -8.47 -5.09 16.38
C LEU A 22 -8.36 -5.12 14.85
N LEU A 23 -7.83 -6.19 14.27
CA LEU A 23 -7.79 -6.39 12.83
C LEU A 23 -9.21 -6.37 12.23
N ARG A 24 -10.14 -7.13 12.80
CA ARG A 24 -11.55 -7.11 12.36
C ARG A 24 -12.17 -5.73 12.50
N LYS A 25 -12.00 -5.10 13.64
CA LYS A 25 -12.55 -3.78 13.95
C LYS A 25 -12.12 -2.71 12.95
N SER A 26 -10.88 -2.76 12.46
CA SER A 26 -10.37 -1.79 11.49
C SER A 26 -11.19 -1.77 10.20
N THR A 27 -11.49 -2.93 9.65
CA THR A 27 -12.31 -3.06 8.43
C THR A 27 -13.78 -2.74 8.70
N GLU A 28 -14.32 -3.19 9.81
CA GLU A 28 -15.72 -2.95 10.20
C GLU A 28 -16.04 -1.46 10.38
N ILE A 29 -15.13 -0.69 10.98
CA ILE A 29 -15.28 0.77 11.12
C ILE A 29 -15.35 1.43 9.74
N ALA A 30 -14.45 1.06 8.81
CA ALA A 30 -14.44 1.60 7.47
C ALA A 30 -15.75 1.26 6.72
N LYS A 31 -16.20 0.00 6.81
CA LYS A 31 -17.46 -0.44 6.21
C LYS A 31 -18.69 0.29 6.79
N SER A 32 -18.74 0.46 8.10
CA SER A 32 -19.84 1.18 8.75
C SER A 32 -19.92 2.65 8.33
N ALA A 33 -18.77 3.29 8.11
CA ALA A 33 -18.72 4.67 7.61
C ALA A 33 -19.26 4.81 6.18
N VAL A 34 -19.06 3.80 5.33
CA VAL A 34 -19.61 3.76 3.97
C VAL A 34 -21.12 3.55 3.98
N VAL A 35 -21.59 2.57 4.75
CA VAL A 35 -23.03 2.19 4.80
C VAL A 35 -23.89 3.30 5.42
N SER A 36 -23.35 4.06 6.36
CA SER A 36 -24.08 5.11 7.07
C SER A 36 -24.47 6.32 6.20
N ASN A 37 -24.00 6.39 4.94
CA ASN A 37 -24.26 7.55 4.08
C ASN A 37 -24.44 7.13 2.62
N ASP A 38 -25.65 7.34 2.09
CA ASP A 38 -26.02 7.02 0.70
C ASP A 38 -25.10 7.64 -0.36
N LYS A 39 -24.48 8.76 -0.06
CA LYS A 39 -23.51 9.43 -0.94
C LYS A 39 -22.30 8.56 -1.24
N TYR A 40 -21.99 7.60 -0.36
CA TYR A 40 -20.79 6.76 -0.45
C TYR A 40 -21.07 5.33 -0.93
N LYS A 41 -22.24 5.02 -1.44
CA LYS A 41 -22.60 3.67 -1.94
C LYS A 41 -21.63 3.08 -2.98
N LYS A 42 -20.88 3.94 -3.68
CA LYS A 42 -19.87 3.53 -4.68
C LYS A 42 -18.45 3.41 -4.11
N VAL A 43 -18.25 3.76 -2.83
CA VAL A 43 -16.95 3.70 -2.18
C VAL A 43 -16.66 2.27 -1.78
N ARG A 44 -15.49 1.76 -2.16
CA ARG A 44 -15.00 0.45 -1.77
C ARG A 44 -14.12 0.55 -0.54
N VAL A 45 -14.18 -0.47 0.30
CA VAL A 45 -13.34 -0.60 1.49
C VAL A 45 -12.22 -1.59 1.21
N ALA A 46 -10.98 -1.10 1.24
CA ALA A 46 -9.79 -1.93 1.15
C ALA A 46 -9.27 -2.26 2.56
N ALA A 47 -9.06 -3.55 2.85
CA ALA A 47 -8.33 -3.94 4.04
C ALA A 47 -6.82 -3.84 3.78
N SER A 48 -6.11 -3.14 4.67
CA SER A 48 -4.67 -2.89 4.52
C SER A 48 -3.84 -4.09 4.97
N ILE A 49 -2.87 -4.47 4.13
CA ILE A 49 -1.82 -5.44 4.44
C ILE A 49 -0.48 -4.73 4.30
N GLY A 50 0.06 -4.24 5.39
CA GLY A 50 1.39 -3.63 5.44
C GLY A 50 2.49 -4.68 5.60
N PRO A 51 3.78 -4.27 5.45
CA PRO A 51 4.93 -5.14 5.55
C PRO A 51 5.20 -5.61 6.99
N TYR A 52 5.97 -6.69 7.13
CA TYR A 52 6.43 -7.16 8.42
C TYR A 52 7.21 -6.08 9.18
N GLY A 53 8.03 -5.28 8.48
CA GLY A 53 8.79 -4.20 9.09
C GLY A 53 7.96 -3.17 9.83
N ALA A 54 6.72 -2.92 9.41
CA ALA A 54 5.83 -2.02 10.13
C ALA A 54 5.46 -2.55 11.52
N ALA A 55 5.41 -3.87 11.68
CA ALA A 55 5.17 -4.49 12.97
C ALA A 55 6.36 -4.35 13.94
N LEU A 56 7.57 -4.11 13.45
CA LEU A 56 8.76 -3.90 14.28
C LEU A 56 8.79 -2.51 14.94
N GLY A 57 8.11 -1.51 14.35
CA GLY A 57 8.04 -0.16 14.89
C GLY A 57 9.37 0.62 14.86
N ASP A 58 10.34 0.17 14.09
CA ASP A 58 11.71 0.71 14.04
C ASP A 58 12.07 1.35 12.67
N GLY A 59 11.08 1.53 11.80
CA GLY A 59 11.25 2.05 10.44
C GLY A 59 11.71 1.01 9.41
N SER A 60 11.67 -0.28 9.76
CA SER A 60 12.04 -1.38 8.85
C SER A 60 11.13 -1.47 7.63
N GLU A 61 9.91 -0.94 7.69
CA GLU A 61 8.99 -0.81 6.55
C GLU A 61 9.57 0.05 5.40
N TYR A 62 10.60 0.85 5.68
CA TYR A 62 11.30 1.67 4.68
C TYR A 62 12.72 1.17 4.37
N ARG A 63 13.10 0.00 4.88
CA ARG A 63 14.42 -0.59 4.66
C ARG A 63 14.36 -2.00 4.10
N GLY A 64 13.41 -2.81 4.53
CA GLY A 64 13.42 -4.25 4.29
C GLY A 64 14.57 -4.95 5.02
N ASN A 65 15.11 -5.99 4.40
CA ASN A 65 16.25 -6.76 4.92
C ASN A 65 16.04 -7.28 6.36
N TYR A 66 14.83 -7.77 6.61
CA TYR A 66 14.49 -8.37 7.90
C TYR A 66 15.32 -9.61 8.15
N GLN A 67 15.82 -9.79 9.36
CA GLN A 67 16.60 -10.97 9.73
C GLN A 67 15.67 -12.15 10.09
N VAL A 68 14.69 -12.44 9.21
CA VAL A 68 13.72 -13.53 9.36
C VAL A 68 13.63 -14.37 8.08
N THR A 69 13.14 -15.61 8.21
CA THR A 69 13.01 -16.52 7.06
C THR A 69 11.73 -16.21 6.26
N ASN A 70 11.67 -16.70 5.03
CA ASN A 70 10.46 -16.61 4.20
C ASN A 70 9.29 -17.37 4.81
N GLU A 71 9.55 -18.49 5.51
CA GLU A 71 8.54 -19.27 6.23
C GLU A 71 7.90 -18.43 7.35
N TYR A 72 8.72 -17.71 8.10
CA TYR A 72 8.23 -16.80 9.14
C TYR A 72 7.38 -15.67 8.57
N LEU A 73 7.82 -15.03 7.46
CA LEU A 73 7.04 -14.00 6.78
C LEU A 73 5.70 -14.56 6.27
N ARG A 74 5.71 -15.78 5.73
CA ARG A 74 4.50 -16.45 5.27
C ARG A 74 3.50 -16.69 6.41
N GLU A 75 3.97 -17.19 7.53
CA GLU A 75 3.14 -17.46 8.71
C GLU A 75 2.54 -16.15 9.27
N PHE A 76 3.35 -15.11 9.38
CA PHE A 76 2.94 -13.78 9.80
C PHE A 76 1.83 -13.20 8.92
N HIS A 77 1.98 -13.27 7.60
CA HIS A 77 0.98 -12.73 6.67
C HIS A 77 -0.26 -13.61 6.55
N ALA A 78 -0.09 -14.93 6.54
CA ALA A 78 -1.21 -15.87 6.40
C ALA A 78 -2.28 -15.65 7.46
N ARG A 79 -1.87 -15.53 8.73
CA ARG A 79 -2.80 -15.28 9.85
C ARG A 79 -3.57 -13.96 9.70
N ARG A 80 -2.88 -12.89 9.32
CA ARG A 80 -3.50 -11.57 9.15
C ARG A 80 -4.48 -11.56 7.98
N ILE A 81 -4.08 -12.14 6.87
CA ILE A 81 -4.93 -12.27 5.67
C ILE A 81 -6.19 -13.06 6.00
N GLU A 82 -6.08 -14.18 6.70
CA GLU A 82 -7.22 -15.00 7.12
C GLU A 82 -8.22 -14.21 7.97
N VAL A 83 -7.74 -13.50 8.98
CA VAL A 83 -8.60 -12.68 9.86
C VAL A 83 -9.29 -11.56 9.09
N LEU A 84 -8.56 -10.85 8.23
CA LEU A 84 -9.08 -9.75 7.44
C LEU A 84 -10.06 -10.23 6.35
N ALA A 85 -9.80 -11.38 5.73
CA ALA A 85 -10.70 -11.97 4.73
C ALA A 85 -12.09 -12.28 5.30
N GLN A 86 -12.16 -12.72 6.58
CA GLN A 86 -13.44 -12.96 7.26
C GLN A 86 -14.30 -11.71 7.41
N THR A 87 -13.71 -10.52 7.35
CA THR A 87 -14.45 -9.25 7.35
C THR A 87 -15.06 -8.92 6.00
N LYS A 88 -14.75 -9.70 4.95
CA LYS A 88 -15.23 -9.52 3.58
C LYS A 88 -15.00 -8.09 3.07
N PRO A 89 -13.77 -7.59 3.02
CA PRO A 89 -13.46 -6.30 2.41
C PRO A 89 -13.77 -6.36 0.90
N ASP A 90 -13.94 -5.22 0.25
CA ASP A 90 -14.12 -5.18 -1.21
C ASP A 90 -12.84 -5.55 -1.96
N LEU A 91 -11.68 -5.32 -1.33
CA LEU A 91 -10.36 -5.68 -1.84
C LEU A 91 -9.30 -5.62 -0.71
N PHE A 92 -8.11 -6.13 -0.99
CA PHE A 92 -6.92 -5.90 -0.16
C PHE A 92 -6.02 -4.82 -0.77
N ALA A 93 -5.53 -3.92 0.07
CA ALA A 93 -4.44 -3.01 -0.24
C ALA A 93 -3.15 -3.56 0.35
N VAL A 94 -2.35 -4.26 -0.45
CA VAL A 94 -0.99 -4.66 -0.08
C VAL A 94 -0.10 -3.44 -0.31
N GLU A 95 0.37 -2.83 0.77
CA GLU A 95 0.91 -1.47 0.68
C GLU A 95 2.17 -1.24 1.51
N THR A 96 3.01 -0.31 1.03
CA THR A 96 4.28 0.09 1.66
C THR A 96 5.28 -1.08 1.72
N ILE A 97 5.21 -2.01 0.77
CA ILE A 97 6.06 -3.19 0.76
C ILE A 97 7.47 -2.81 0.32
N PRO A 98 8.50 -3.00 1.16
CA PRO A 98 9.87 -2.62 0.80
C PRO A 98 10.61 -3.69 0.00
N SER A 99 10.14 -4.94 0.05
CA SER A 99 10.83 -6.15 -0.43
C SER A 99 10.05 -6.88 -1.52
N ALA A 100 10.75 -7.25 -2.60
CA ALA A 100 10.15 -8.05 -3.66
C ALA A 100 9.83 -9.49 -3.21
N SER A 101 10.63 -10.06 -2.29
CA SER A 101 10.39 -11.40 -1.73
C SER A 101 9.14 -11.42 -0.85
N GLU A 102 8.95 -10.42 0.00
CA GLU A 102 7.76 -10.29 0.84
C GLU A 102 6.49 -10.08 -0.01
N ALA A 103 6.57 -9.24 -1.06
CA ALA A 103 5.46 -9.03 -1.99
C ALA A 103 4.99 -10.35 -2.64
N LYS A 104 5.93 -11.21 -3.07
CA LYS A 104 5.61 -12.54 -3.62
C LYS A 104 4.94 -13.45 -2.62
N ILE A 105 5.42 -13.48 -1.39
CA ILE A 105 4.84 -14.30 -0.32
C ILE A 105 3.39 -13.88 -0.07
N ILE A 106 3.14 -12.58 0.02
CA ILE A 106 1.79 -12.04 0.21
C ILE A 106 0.91 -12.37 -1.01
N GLN A 107 1.43 -12.20 -2.23
CA GLN A 107 0.73 -12.57 -3.46
C GLN A 107 0.30 -14.03 -3.47
N GLU A 108 1.21 -14.95 -3.17
CA GLU A 108 0.92 -16.41 -3.13
C GLU A 108 -0.19 -16.76 -2.13
N LEU A 109 -0.28 -16.02 -1.02
CA LEU A 109 -1.34 -16.19 -0.04
C LEU A 109 -2.68 -15.63 -0.54
N LEU A 110 -2.67 -14.46 -1.16
CA LEU A 110 -3.87 -13.79 -1.66
C LEU A 110 -4.46 -14.49 -2.90
N ASP A 111 -3.62 -15.07 -3.74
CA ASP A 111 -4.08 -15.84 -4.91
C ASP A 111 -4.88 -17.10 -4.55
N GLN A 112 -4.85 -17.50 -3.26
CA GLN A 112 -5.70 -18.57 -2.74
C GLN A 112 -7.10 -18.07 -2.33
N SER A 113 -7.33 -16.77 -2.34
CA SER A 113 -8.61 -16.13 -2.03
C SER A 113 -9.28 -15.59 -3.30
N GLU A 114 -10.60 -15.38 -3.25
CA GLU A 114 -11.35 -14.74 -4.34
C GLU A 114 -11.39 -13.20 -4.20
N ILE A 115 -10.79 -12.65 -3.15
CA ILE A 115 -10.82 -11.21 -2.87
C ILE A 115 -9.75 -10.52 -3.73
N PRO A 116 -10.12 -9.53 -4.56
CA PRO A 116 -9.16 -8.82 -5.38
C PRO A 116 -8.19 -7.99 -4.53
N TYR A 117 -7.03 -7.66 -5.08
CA TYR A 117 -6.01 -6.89 -4.37
C TYR A 117 -5.13 -6.09 -5.34
N TRP A 118 -4.47 -5.06 -4.81
CA TRP A 118 -3.30 -4.46 -5.46
C TRP A 118 -2.04 -4.66 -4.63
N ILE A 119 -0.87 -4.49 -5.25
CA ILE A 119 0.43 -4.48 -4.57
C ILE A 119 1.14 -3.17 -4.87
N SER A 120 1.51 -2.43 -3.82
CA SER A 120 2.28 -1.19 -3.93
C SER A 120 3.54 -1.23 -3.07
N PHE A 121 4.62 -0.75 -3.66
CA PHE A 121 5.94 -0.72 -3.04
C PHE A 121 6.26 0.64 -2.45
N SER A 122 7.01 0.67 -1.35
CA SER A 122 7.74 1.84 -0.91
C SER A 122 9.08 1.91 -1.65
N CYS A 123 9.45 3.11 -2.13
CA CYS A 123 10.67 3.31 -2.91
C CYS A 123 11.59 4.34 -2.24
N LYS A 124 12.89 4.03 -2.20
CA LYS A 124 13.90 4.90 -1.58
C LYS A 124 14.43 5.98 -2.52
N ASP A 125 14.30 5.77 -3.82
CA ASP A 125 14.73 6.68 -4.88
C ASP A 125 13.87 6.48 -6.14
N SER A 126 14.22 7.18 -7.24
CA SER A 126 13.49 7.11 -8.51
C SER A 126 13.70 5.81 -9.31
N LYS A 127 14.38 4.80 -8.76
CA LYS A 127 14.68 3.54 -9.45
C LYS A 127 14.41 2.31 -8.61
N ASN A 128 14.60 2.41 -7.28
CA ASN A 128 14.68 1.25 -6.42
C ASN A 128 13.59 1.28 -5.35
N ILE A 129 13.03 0.10 -5.05
CA ILE A 129 12.23 -0.14 -3.85
C ILE A 129 13.10 0.01 -2.60
N SER A 130 12.49 0.14 -1.44
CA SER A 130 13.18 0.47 -0.19
C SER A 130 14.30 -0.51 0.16
N GLU A 131 14.12 -1.80 -0.09
CA GLU A 131 15.14 -2.83 0.17
C GLU A 131 16.35 -2.75 -0.77
N GLY A 132 16.16 -2.29 -2.02
CA GLY A 132 17.26 -2.04 -2.94
C GLY A 132 17.13 -2.62 -4.33
N ASP A 133 16.23 -3.54 -4.56
CA ASP A 133 15.93 -4.03 -5.90
C ASP A 133 15.32 -2.91 -6.77
N SER A 134 15.54 -2.99 -8.10
CA SER A 134 14.88 -2.04 -8.97
C SER A 134 13.37 -2.26 -8.95
N PHE A 135 12.60 -1.17 -8.97
CA PHE A 135 11.14 -1.21 -8.99
C PHE A 135 10.60 -2.04 -10.16
N ALA A 136 11.19 -1.86 -11.36
CA ALA A 136 10.80 -2.64 -12.52
C ALA A 136 11.02 -4.15 -12.33
N LYS A 137 12.13 -4.57 -11.68
CA LYS A 137 12.35 -5.98 -11.35
C LYS A 137 11.36 -6.48 -10.30
N ALA A 138 11.08 -5.69 -9.28
CA ALA A 138 10.11 -6.07 -8.24
C ALA A 138 8.73 -6.30 -8.85
N VAL A 139 8.24 -5.36 -9.67
CA VAL A 139 6.97 -5.49 -10.39
C VAL A 139 6.96 -6.69 -11.33
N SER A 140 7.99 -6.85 -12.18
CA SER A 140 8.09 -7.96 -13.15
C SER A 140 8.21 -9.34 -12.48
N SER A 141 8.55 -9.38 -11.21
CA SER A 141 8.65 -10.61 -10.45
C SER A 141 7.31 -11.14 -9.92
N LEU A 142 6.27 -10.31 -9.96
CA LEU A 142 4.92 -10.69 -9.57
C LEU A 142 4.26 -11.51 -10.68
N LYS A 143 3.44 -12.46 -10.30
CA LYS A 143 2.64 -13.26 -11.23
C LYS A 143 1.35 -12.51 -11.55
N LEU A 144 0.94 -12.51 -12.80
CA LEU A 144 -0.40 -12.05 -13.13
C LEU A 144 -1.41 -13.09 -12.66
N SER A 145 -2.37 -12.63 -11.88
CA SER A 145 -3.52 -13.43 -11.46
C SER A 145 -4.80 -12.63 -11.71
N ASN A 146 -5.92 -13.33 -11.78
CA ASN A 146 -7.23 -12.68 -11.99
C ASN A 146 -7.61 -11.73 -10.83
N ASN A 147 -7.00 -11.93 -9.65
CA ASN A 147 -7.29 -11.16 -8.46
C ASN A 147 -6.35 -9.95 -8.28
N LEU A 148 -5.20 -9.91 -8.98
CA LEU A 148 -4.29 -8.76 -8.96
C LEU A 148 -4.83 -7.65 -9.86
N LEU A 149 -5.41 -6.61 -9.24
CA LEU A 149 -6.00 -5.48 -9.95
C LEU A 149 -4.97 -4.48 -10.46
N ALA A 150 -3.97 -4.18 -9.63
CA ALA A 150 -2.98 -3.15 -9.93
C ALA A 150 -1.66 -3.41 -9.23
N VAL A 151 -0.59 -2.85 -9.79
CA VAL A 151 0.73 -2.75 -9.14
C VAL A 151 1.15 -1.29 -9.08
N GLY A 152 1.99 -0.93 -8.12
CA GLY A 152 2.44 0.48 -8.09
C GLY A 152 3.22 0.90 -6.87
N ILE A 153 2.98 2.13 -6.43
CA ILE A 153 3.85 2.88 -5.52
C ILE A 153 2.99 3.56 -4.47
N ASN A 154 3.40 3.45 -3.21
CA ASN A 154 2.83 4.30 -2.16
C ASN A 154 3.90 4.70 -1.13
N CYS A 155 3.53 5.62 -0.25
CA CYS A 155 4.37 6.07 0.85
C CYS A 155 5.81 6.44 0.43
N THR A 156 5.96 6.97 -0.77
CA THR A 156 7.19 7.31 -1.47
C THR A 156 7.24 8.82 -1.72
N ASN A 157 8.42 9.38 -1.88
CA ASN A 157 8.58 10.78 -2.26
C ASN A 157 7.93 10.99 -3.65
N PRO A 158 7.00 11.94 -3.78
CA PRO A 158 6.28 12.17 -5.04
C PRO A 158 7.17 12.58 -6.22
N ASN A 159 8.37 13.09 -5.97
CA ASN A 159 9.32 13.43 -7.03
C ASN A 159 9.95 12.21 -7.71
N TYR A 160 9.79 11.02 -7.15
CA TYR A 160 10.29 9.77 -7.75
C TYR A 160 9.26 9.07 -8.62
N VAL A 161 7.99 9.48 -8.53
CA VAL A 161 6.86 8.74 -9.10
C VAL A 161 6.94 8.66 -10.62
N GLU A 162 7.27 9.75 -11.31
CA GLU A 162 7.32 9.77 -12.78
C GLU A 162 8.34 8.77 -13.32
N ASP A 163 9.57 8.78 -12.80
CA ASP A 163 10.63 7.86 -13.24
C ASP A 163 10.26 6.40 -12.94
N LEU A 164 9.68 6.15 -11.77
CA LEU A 164 9.22 4.82 -11.37
C LEU A 164 8.11 4.30 -12.29
N LEU A 165 7.10 5.12 -12.61
CA LEU A 165 6.03 4.75 -13.55
C LEU A 165 6.58 4.47 -14.94
N GLN A 166 7.49 5.31 -15.42
CA GLN A 166 8.14 5.13 -16.71
C GLN A 166 8.91 3.81 -16.78
N SER A 167 9.55 3.40 -15.69
CA SER A 167 10.32 2.15 -15.65
C SER A 167 9.49 0.87 -15.83
N VAL A 168 8.17 0.97 -15.69
CA VAL A 168 7.23 -0.16 -15.82
C VAL A 168 6.23 0.02 -16.96
N SER A 169 6.41 0.99 -17.85
CA SER A 169 5.52 1.25 -18.97
C SER A 169 5.33 0.03 -19.86
N ASP A 170 6.43 -0.60 -20.29
CA ASP A 170 6.40 -1.80 -21.13
C ASP A 170 5.71 -2.97 -20.42
N PHE A 171 5.94 -3.13 -19.13
CA PHE A 171 5.28 -4.16 -18.34
C PHE A 171 3.76 -3.93 -18.30
N LYS A 172 3.32 -2.70 -18.03
CA LYS A 172 1.90 -2.32 -18.03
C LYS A 172 1.23 -2.62 -19.36
N GLU A 173 1.84 -2.20 -20.47
CA GLU A 173 1.28 -2.38 -21.81
C GLU A 173 1.17 -3.85 -22.18
N ASN A 174 2.24 -4.62 -21.98
CA ASN A 174 2.29 -6.03 -22.32
C ASN A 174 1.35 -6.89 -21.46
N GLN A 175 1.18 -6.52 -20.20
CA GLN A 175 0.43 -7.33 -19.23
C GLN A 175 -0.99 -6.80 -19.00
N LYS A 176 -1.33 -5.61 -19.51
CA LYS A 176 -2.64 -4.96 -19.32
C LYS A 176 -3.04 -4.83 -17.85
N ILE A 177 -2.07 -4.57 -16.98
CA ILE A 177 -2.26 -4.37 -15.55
C ILE A 177 -2.43 -2.88 -15.25
N ASP A 178 -3.30 -2.54 -14.31
CA ASP A 178 -3.47 -1.17 -13.86
C ASP A 178 -2.31 -0.71 -12.96
N LEU A 179 -2.06 0.62 -12.93
CA LEU A 179 -1.07 1.21 -12.05
C LEU A 179 -1.74 2.00 -10.93
N VAL A 180 -1.25 1.81 -9.69
CA VAL A 180 -1.73 2.50 -8.49
C VAL A 180 -0.64 3.40 -7.91
N VAL A 181 -0.99 4.66 -7.59
CA VAL A 181 -0.06 5.68 -7.08
C VAL A 181 -0.71 6.46 -5.94
N TYR A 182 -0.14 6.40 -4.75
CA TYR A 182 -0.55 7.20 -3.58
C TYR A 182 0.66 7.57 -2.72
N PRO A 183 1.44 8.58 -3.18
CA PRO A 183 2.68 8.99 -2.53
C PRO A 183 2.42 9.82 -1.26
N ASN A 184 3.51 10.17 -0.58
CA ASN A 184 3.50 11.13 0.51
C ASN A 184 3.26 12.56 0.01
N LEU A 185 3.01 13.50 0.93
CA LEU A 185 2.81 14.92 0.60
C LEU A 185 4.09 15.62 0.10
N GLY A 186 5.23 14.94 0.10
CA GLY A 186 6.51 15.50 -0.36
C GLY A 186 7.35 16.16 0.73
N LYS A 187 6.82 16.27 1.95
CA LYS A 187 7.57 16.74 3.12
C LYS A 187 8.42 15.62 3.71
N ASN A 188 9.52 15.98 4.37
CA ASN A 188 10.36 15.04 5.13
C ASN A 188 9.88 14.95 6.57
N TRP A 189 9.74 13.73 7.07
CA TRP A 189 9.43 13.48 8.47
C TRP A 189 10.69 13.61 9.33
N ASP A 190 10.67 14.50 10.32
CA ASP A 190 11.70 14.59 11.35
C ASP A 190 11.25 13.80 12.59
N ALA A 191 11.89 12.69 12.84
CA ALA A 191 11.56 11.80 13.96
C ALA A 191 11.89 12.41 15.33
N ASN A 192 12.83 13.37 15.42
CA ASN A 192 13.22 14.01 16.67
C ASN A 192 12.19 15.03 17.11
N THR A 193 11.74 15.87 16.18
CA THR A 193 10.74 16.91 16.45
C THR A 193 9.31 16.42 16.26
N LYS A 194 9.13 15.23 15.70
CA LYS A 194 7.82 14.64 15.31
C LYS A 194 7.01 15.61 14.43
N THR A 195 7.68 16.25 13.49
CA THR A 195 7.07 17.22 12.57
C THR A 195 7.44 16.95 11.12
N TRP A 196 6.59 17.42 10.21
CA TRP A 196 6.86 17.39 8.77
C TRP A 196 7.59 18.66 8.35
N LEU A 197 8.79 18.52 7.77
CA LEU A 197 9.65 19.61 7.30
C LEU A 197 9.62 19.73 5.77
N GLY A 198 9.79 20.97 5.26
CA GLY A 198 9.85 21.25 3.82
C GLY A 198 8.49 21.61 3.21
N HIS A 199 8.44 21.58 1.89
CA HIS A 199 7.27 22.01 1.12
C HIS A 199 6.46 20.81 0.63
N SER A 200 5.13 20.94 0.68
CA SER A 200 4.23 20.00 0.03
C SER A 200 4.27 20.17 -1.49
N ILE A 201 4.08 19.08 -2.20
CA ILE A 201 3.83 19.15 -3.65
C ILE A 201 2.42 19.66 -3.93
N ASP A 202 2.24 20.18 -5.14
CA ASP A 202 0.92 20.47 -5.67
C ASP A 202 0.39 19.26 -6.46
N PHE A 203 -0.63 18.61 -5.92
CA PHE A 203 -1.27 17.46 -6.55
C PHE A 203 -1.97 17.82 -7.87
N ASN A 204 -2.43 19.08 -8.04
CA ASN A 204 -3.04 19.50 -9.31
C ASN A 204 -2.03 19.45 -10.47
N ILE A 205 -0.74 19.66 -10.20
CA ILE A 205 0.33 19.57 -11.19
C ILE A 205 0.71 18.11 -11.45
N LYS A 206 0.81 17.30 -10.39
CA LYS A 206 1.35 15.94 -10.46
C LYS A 206 0.35 14.91 -11.01
N ILE A 207 -0.94 15.04 -10.66
CA ILE A 207 -1.97 14.10 -11.08
C ILE A 207 -2.07 13.94 -12.60
N PRO A 208 -2.12 15.02 -13.41
CA PRO A 208 -2.13 14.90 -14.86
C PRO A 208 -0.92 14.13 -15.40
N LEU A 209 0.29 14.43 -14.89
CA LEU A 209 1.52 13.74 -15.30
C LEU A 209 1.48 12.24 -14.99
N TRP A 210 0.97 11.86 -13.82
CA TRP A 210 0.85 10.44 -13.44
C TRP A 210 -0.22 9.72 -14.28
N LYS A 211 -1.33 10.39 -14.62
CA LYS A 211 -2.34 9.86 -15.54
C LYS A 211 -1.75 9.63 -16.94
N ASP A 212 -0.98 10.58 -17.46
CA ASP A 212 -0.31 10.47 -18.79
C ASP A 212 0.70 9.31 -18.80
N LEU A 213 1.34 9.02 -17.66
CA LEU A 213 2.20 7.85 -17.47
C LEU A 213 1.43 6.55 -17.16
N GLY A 214 0.10 6.61 -17.21
CA GLY A 214 -0.78 5.45 -17.13
C GLY A 214 -1.23 5.05 -15.74
N ALA A 215 -1.10 5.91 -14.73
CA ALA A 215 -1.70 5.65 -13.43
C ALA A 215 -3.23 5.69 -13.50
N THR A 216 -3.86 4.59 -13.11
CA THR A 216 -5.32 4.40 -13.11
C THR A 216 -5.91 4.73 -11.75
N TYR A 217 -5.26 4.27 -10.69
CA TYR A 217 -5.66 4.54 -9.31
C TYR A 217 -4.71 5.56 -8.70
N ILE A 218 -5.23 6.71 -8.27
CA ILE A 218 -4.43 7.80 -7.70
C ILE A 218 -5.02 8.21 -6.35
N GLY A 219 -4.15 8.35 -5.36
CA GLY A 219 -4.51 8.72 -4.00
C GLY A 219 -3.39 9.44 -3.27
N GLY A 220 -3.44 9.44 -1.94
CA GLY A 220 -2.40 10.00 -1.10
C GLY A 220 -2.11 9.14 0.12
N CYS A 221 -0.87 9.19 0.60
CA CYS A 221 -0.39 8.51 1.79
C CYS A 221 -0.02 9.51 2.89
N CYS A 222 1.09 9.34 3.55
CA CYS A 222 1.51 10.15 4.71
C CYS A 222 1.53 11.65 4.45
N GLY A 223 0.87 12.40 5.31
CA GLY A 223 0.75 13.86 5.24
C GLY A 223 -0.30 14.39 4.26
N VAL A 224 -0.87 13.54 3.41
CA VAL A 224 -1.94 13.90 2.47
C VAL A 224 -3.27 13.88 3.21
N GLY A 225 -3.95 15.03 3.26
CA GLY A 225 -5.21 15.23 3.96
C GLY A 225 -6.40 15.43 3.02
N GLN A 226 -7.54 15.77 3.61
CA GLN A 226 -8.79 16.01 2.87
C GLN A 226 -8.65 17.13 1.83
N LYS A 227 -7.83 18.16 2.12
CA LYS A 227 -7.60 19.29 1.21
C LYS A 227 -6.94 18.85 -0.09
N GLU A 228 -5.94 18.00 0.00
CA GLU A 228 -5.22 17.45 -1.15
C GLU A 228 -6.08 16.43 -1.89
N LEU A 229 -6.78 15.55 -1.16
CA LEU A 229 -7.68 14.57 -1.76
C LEU A 229 -8.87 15.21 -2.49
N ALA A 230 -9.34 16.37 -2.04
CA ALA A 230 -10.40 17.11 -2.75
C ALA A 230 -9.96 17.62 -4.14
N GLN A 231 -8.66 17.66 -4.42
CA GLN A 231 -8.10 17.99 -5.74
C GLN A 231 -8.16 16.79 -6.71
N LEU A 232 -8.32 15.56 -6.19
CA LEU A 232 -8.59 14.38 -6.99
C LEU A 232 -10.02 14.48 -7.53
N LYS A 233 -10.19 15.06 -8.71
CA LYS A 233 -11.49 15.04 -9.40
C LYS A 233 -11.77 13.59 -9.81
N VAL A 234 -12.76 12.99 -9.18
CA VAL A 234 -13.35 11.72 -9.64
C VAL A 234 -14.24 12.07 -10.82
N GLU A 235 -13.79 11.72 -12.01
CA GLU A 235 -14.61 11.77 -13.23
C GLU A 235 -15.59 10.60 -13.24
#